data_aa031f8250442d15bb472040d0d3a654
#
_entry.id   aa031f8250442d15bb472040d0d3a654
#
_cell.length_a   1.000
_cell.length_b   1.000
_cell.length_c   1.000
_cell.angle_alpha   90.00
_cell.angle_beta   90.00
_cell.angle_gamma   90.00
#
_symmetry.space_group_name_H-M   'P 1'
#
loop_
_entity.id
_entity.type
_entity.pdbx_description
1 polymer ?
#
loop_
_entity_poly.entity_id
_entity_poly.type
_entity_poly.pdbx_seq_one_letter_code
_entity_poly.pdbx_strand_id
1 'polypeptide(L)'
;MTKRVLAVLSCLVLLASICACRKKEEKPVPQTPMQPFPQAPMQTPQMPMQPAPQAPMGKMPSIKAKVVVPESVKGKWSAVKIVVDDKVSKSSQEYTVNLNSDFKIPNSNLKVYVGEFLPDFKMQAATLTSASNTPNNPAVAVRVLEGGKQIFPTPGKQWGWLFAKMPNVHPLRHAKYNINLKEGIPKKG
;
A
#
# COMPACT_ATOMS: atom_id res chain seq x y z
N MET A 1 34.25 30.32 38.98
CA MET A 1 35.71 30.13 38.76
C MET A 1 35.82 29.31 37.47
N THR A 2 36.08 30.02 36.47
CA THR A 2 37.31 30.18 35.68
C THR A 2 37.64 28.97 34.80
N LYS A 3 37.51 29.27 33.50
CA LYS A 3 38.60 29.23 32.49
C LYS A 3 38.73 27.86 31.79
N ARG A 4 38.84 27.69 30.48
CA ARG A 4 39.43 28.49 29.37
C ARG A 4 38.94 27.77 28.08
N VAL A 5 38.35 28.36 27.08
CA VAL A 5 38.89 29.11 25.94
C VAL A 5 40.29 28.68 25.48
N LEU A 6 40.33 28.08 24.32
CA LEU A 6 41.31 28.17 23.24
C LEU A 6 40.86 27.13 22.18
N ALA A 7 40.29 27.44 21.01
CA ALA A 7 40.84 28.12 19.83
C ALA A 7 42.14 27.51 19.29
N VAL A 8 42.03 26.80 18.19
CA VAL A 8 43.00 26.70 17.06
C VAL A 8 42.18 26.10 15.91
N LEU A 9 41.71 26.82 14.97
CA LEU A 9 42.28 27.40 13.77
C LEU A 9 43.15 26.44 12.93
N SER A 10 42.74 26.31 11.69
CA SER A 10 43.52 25.89 10.53
C SER A 10 43.49 24.42 10.14
N CYS A 11 42.76 24.09 9.12
CA CYS A 11 43.36 23.77 7.83
C CYS A 11 42.27 23.67 6.73
N LEU A 12 42.30 24.68 5.92
CA LEU A 12 41.70 24.77 4.60
C LEU A 12 42.40 23.77 3.69
N VAL A 13 41.75 22.74 3.26
CA VAL A 13 42.17 21.96 2.07
C VAL A 13 40.96 21.83 1.16
N LEU A 14 40.96 22.71 0.17
CA LEU A 14 40.20 22.55 -1.06
C LEU A 14 40.69 21.31 -1.78
N LEU A 15 39.86 20.31 -1.89
CA LEU A 15 39.94 19.27 -2.92
C LEU A 15 38.66 19.30 -3.74
N ALA A 16 38.75 20.08 -4.81
CA ALA A 16 37.81 20.03 -5.91
C ALA A 16 37.91 18.64 -6.58
N SER A 17 37.01 17.74 -6.24
CA SER A 17 36.80 16.50 -6.99
C SER A 17 35.82 16.77 -8.11
N ILE A 18 36.38 17.00 -9.28
CA ILE A 18 35.66 17.09 -10.56
C ILE A 18 35.12 15.68 -10.84
N CYS A 19 33.83 15.47 -10.57
CA CYS A 19 33.12 14.27 -11.01
C CYS A 19 32.80 14.43 -12.48
N ALA A 20 33.72 13.96 -13.34
CA ALA A 20 33.52 13.86 -14.77
C ALA A 20 32.39 12.85 -15.04
N CYS A 21 31.19 13.34 -15.39
CA CYS A 21 30.16 12.54 -16.00
C CYS A 21 30.68 12.02 -17.35
N ARG A 22 31.12 10.80 -17.40
CA ARG A 22 31.37 10.07 -18.64
C ARG A 22 30.03 9.81 -19.32
N LYS A 23 29.70 10.64 -20.27
CA LYS A 23 28.69 10.42 -21.27
C LYS A 23 29.11 9.20 -22.09
N LYS A 24 28.35 8.11 -21.99
CA LYS A 24 28.56 6.92 -22.81
C LYS A 24 28.17 7.28 -24.22
N GLU A 25 29.16 7.42 -25.10
CA GLU A 25 28.98 7.59 -26.55
C GLU A 25 28.35 6.31 -27.08
N GLU A 26 27.09 6.40 -27.50
CA GLU A 26 26.45 5.39 -28.32
C GLU A 26 27.07 5.47 -29.74
N LYS A 27 27.68 4.35 -30.15
CA LYS A 27 28.21 4.19 -31.50
C LYS A 27 27.09 4.34 -32.52
N PRO A 28 27.29 5.08 -33.62
CA PRO A 28 26.30 5.20 -34.67
C PRO A 28 26.05 3.83 -35.31
N VAL A 29 24.80 3.41 -35.31
CA VAL A 29 24.35 2.25 -36.07
C VAL A 29 24.41 2.62 -37.55
N PRO A 30 25.01 1.81 -38.46
CA PRO A 30 25.02 2.08 -39.86
C PRO A 30 23.60 2.11 -40.42
N GLN A 31 23.17 3.26 -40.91
CA GLN A 31 21.92 3.38 -41.64
C GLN A 31 22.11 2.76 -43.00
N THR A 32 21.46 1.63 -43.26
CA THR A 32 21.27 1.09 -44.60
C THR A 32 20.37 2.05 -45.40
N PRO A 33 20.72 2.43 -46.63
CA PRO A 33 19.86 3.27 -47.44
C PRO A 33 18.55 2.54 -47.73
N MET A 34 17.43 3.13 -47.26
CA MET A 34 16.10 2.69 -47.70
C MET A 34 15.92 3.02 -49.18
N GLN A 35 15.80 2.01 -50.01
CA GLN A 35 15.32 2.16 -51.36
C GLN A 35 13.84 2.58 -51.35
N PRO A 36 13.42 3.54 -52.17
CA PRO A 36 12.02 3.92 -52.29
C PRO A 36 11.22 2.78 -52.92
N PHE A 37 10.26 2.25 -52.19
CA PHE A 37 9.27 1.34 -52.75
C PHE A 37 8.36 2.10 -53.70
N PRO A 38 8.02 1.54 -54.91
CA PRO A 38 7.05 2.14 -55.80
C PRO A 38 5.68 2.19 -55.11
N GLN A 39 5.12 3.39 -54.98
CA GLN A 39 3.75 3.57 -54.52
C GLN A 39 2.79 3.10 -55.62
N ALA A 40 2.21 1.92 -55.44
CA ALA A 40 0.99 1.55 -56.17
C ALA A 40 -0.19 2.27 -55.50
N PRO A 41 -1.14 2.82 -56.29
CA PRO A 41 -2.32 3.46 -55.71
C PRO A 41 -3.22 2.38 -55.10
N MET A 42 -3.17 2.27 -53.75
CA MET A 42 -4.17 1.48 -53.03
C MET A 42 -5.49 2.25 -53.00
N GLN A 43 -6.40 1.88 -53.85
CA GLN A 43 -7.81 2.12 -53.63
C GLN A 43 -8.26 1.22 -52.50
N THR A 44 -8.42 1.80 -51.31
CA THR A 44 -9.06 1.13 -50.16
C THR A 44 -10.56 1.06 -50.43
N PRO A 45 -11.15 -0.15 -50.55
CA PRO A 45 -12.59 -0.27 -50.45
C PRO A 45 -13.00 0.12 -49.04
N GLN A 46 -13.72 1.22 -48.87
CA GLN A 46 -14.38 1.56 -47.61
C GLN A 46 -15.48 0.51 -47.38
N MET A 47 -15.14 -0.50 -46.58
CA MET A 47 -16.16 -1.36 -45.98
C MET A 47 -16.88 -0.55 -44.89
N PRO A 48 -18.22 -0.52 -44.84
CA PRO A 48 -18.95 0.07 -43.74
C PRO A 48 -18.57 -0.67 -42.48
N MET A 49 -18.01 0.04 -41.47
CA MET A 49 -17.81 -0.50 -40.13
C MET A 49 -19.20 -0.74 -39.51
N GLN A 50 -19.67 -1.98 -39.56
CA GLN A 50 -20.74 -2.40 -38.67
C GLN A 50 -20.20 -2.40 -37.25
N PRO A 51 -20.89 -1.75 -36.30
CA PRO A 51 -20.51 -1.87 -34.87
C PRO A 51 -20.57 -3.35 -34.47
N ALA A 52 -19.44 -3.90 -34.04
CA ALA A 52 -19.41 -5.25 -33.50
C ALA A 52 -20.43 -5.36 -32.35
N PRO A 53 -21.25 -6.43 -32.26
CA PRO A 53 -22.14 -6.64 -31.17
C PRO A 53 -21.30 -6.70 -29.88
N GLN A 54 -21.51 -5.74 -28.97
CA GLN A 54 -20.92 -5.80 -27.64
C GLN A 54 -21.57 -6.99 -26.93
N ALA A 55 -20.84 -8.10 -26.81
CA ALA A 55 -21.23 -9.20 -25.97
C ALA A 55 -21.45 -8.64 -24.55
N PRO A 56 -22.57 -9.01 -23.88
CA PRO A 56 -22.81 -8.58 -22.51
C PRO A 56 -21.65 -9.10 -21.67
N MET A 57 -20.89 -8.18 -21.04
CA MET A 57 -19.87 -8.54 -20.06
C MET A 57 -20.59 -9.25 -18.92
N GLY A 58 -20.58 -10.58 -18.96
CA GLY A 58 -21.05 -11.39 -17.86
C GLY A 58 -20.35 -10.97 -16.58
N LYS A 59 -21.13 -10.68 -15.53
CA LYS A 59 -20.58 -10.40 -14.20
C LYS A 59 -19.66 -11.56 -13.84
N MET A 60 -18.35 -11.33 -13.86
CA MET A 60 -17.40 -12.33 -13.36
C MET A 60 -17.80 -12.71 -11.94
N PRO A 61 -17.89 -13.99 -11.60
CA PRO A 61 -18.21 -14.41 -10.24
C PRO A 61 -17.18 -13.80 -9.29
N SER A 62 -17.65 -13.03 -8.31
CA SER A 62 -16.78 -12.46 -7.28
C SER A 62 -16.26 -13.59 -6.40
N ILE A 63 -15.03 -14.04 -6.63
CA ILE A 63 -14.38 -15.04 -5.79
C ILE A 63 -14.21 -14.40 -4.40
N LYS A 64 -14.91 -14.93 -3.40
CA LYS A 64 -14.76 -14.48 -2.01
C LYS A 64 -13.40 -14.95 -1.50
N ALA A 65 -12.53 -14.00 -1.18
CA ALA A 65 -11.24 -14.31 -0.60
C ALA A 65 -11.40 -14.90 0.81
N LYS A 66 -10.72 -16.03 1.07
CA LYS A 66 -10.69 -16.71 2.37
C LYS A 66 -9.45 -16.28 3.14
N VAL A 67 -9.61 -15.90 4.41
CA VAL A 67 -8.48 -15.63 5.32
C VAL A 67 -8.09 -16.96 5.99
N VAL A 68 -6.81 -17.29 5.94
CA VAL A 68 -6.24 -18.50 6.57
C VAL A 68 -5.02 -18.07 7.39
N VAL A 69 -5.12 -18.18 8.71
CA VAL A 69 -4.00 -17.92 9.62
C VAL A 69 -3.21 -19.22 9.79
N PRO A 70 -1.92 -19.26 9.36
CA PRO A 70 -1.08 -20.46 9.53
C PRO A 70 -0.84 -20.80 11.00
N GLU A 71 -0.60 -22.05 11.32
CA GLU A 71 -0.30 -22.51 12.70
C GLU A 71 0.95 -21.82 13.28
N SER A 72 1.94 -21.46 12.42
CA SER A 72 3.12 -20.70 12.82
C SER A 72 2.81 -19.29 13.33
N VAL A 73 1.64 -18.73 12.99
CA VAL A 73 1.19 -17.38 13.36
C VAL A 73 0.08 -17.42 14.40
N LYS A 74 -0.73 -18.48 14.38
CA LYS A 74 -1.92 -18.64 15.22
C LYS A 74 -1.58 -18.52 16.70
N GLY A 75 -2.28 -17.62 17.42
CA GLY A 75 -2.09 -17.40 18.85
C GLY A 75 -0.76 -16.72 19.23
N LYS A 76 0.07 -16.28 18.28
CA LYS A 76 1.34 -15.58 18.54
C LYS A 76 1.17 -14.07 18.72
N TRP A 77 0.07 -13.52 18.29
CA TRP A 77 -0.24 -12.09 18.35
C TRP A 77 -1.49 -11.84 19.18
N SER A 78 -1.48 -10.79 19.99
CA SER A 78 -2.59 -10.47 20.90
C SER A 78 -3.34 -9.21 20.49
N ALA A 79 -2.64 -8.25 19.92
CA ALA A 79 -3.19 -6.94 19.59
C ALA A 79 -2.46 -6.33 18.38
N VAL A 80 -2.96 -5.21 17.94
CA VAL A 80 -2.28 -4.33 16.98
C VAL A 80 -2.25 -2.91 17.50
N LYS A 81 -1.26 -2.14 17.10
CA LYS A 81 -1.23 -0.69 17.29
C LYS A 81 -1.72 -0.02 16.02
N ILE A 82 -2.79 0.73 16.13
CA ILE A 82 -3.35 1.54 15.05
C ILE A 82 -3.11 3.02 15.32
N VAL A 83 -2.92 3.78 14.27
CA VAL A 83 -2.81 5.24 14.28
C VAL A 83 -4.08 5.80 13.68
N VAL A 84 -4.72 6.70 14.40
CA VAL A 84 -5.87 7.46 13.94
C VAL A 84 -5.47 8.91 13.77
N ASP A 85 -5.50 9.38 12.53
CA ASP A 85 -5.20 10.76 12.20
C ASP A 85 -6.52 11.53 12.05
N ASP A 86 -6.71 12.59 12.83
CA ASP A 86 -7.78 13.56 12.63
C ASP A 86 -7.30 14.66 11.68
N LYS A 87 -7.84 14.67 10.47
CA LYS A 87 -7.45 15.61 9.40
C LYS A 87 -7.87 17.04 9.69
N VAL A 88 -8.91 17.22 10.54
CA VAL A 88 -9.45 18.54 10.87
C VAL A 88 -8.59 19.19 11.96
N SER A 89 -8.34 18.47 13.06
CA SER A 89 -7.49 18.96 14.14
C SER A 89 -6.00 18.80 13.88
N LYS A 90 -5.62 18.11 12.78
CA LYS A 90 -4.22 17.76 12.44
C LYS A 90 -3.52 17.04 13.57
N SER A 91 -4.24 16.23 14.33
CA SER A 91 -3.71 15.43 15.43
C SER A 91 -3.68 13.96 15.06
N SER A 92 -2.72 13.24 15.62
CA SER A 92 -2.53 11.81 15.44
C SER A 92 -2.47 11.13 16.80
N GLN A 93 -3.21 10.03 16.98
CA GLN A 93 -3.24 9.28 18.22
C GLN A 93 -3.06 7.79 17.95
N GLU A 94 -2.33 7.13 18.85
CA GLU A 94 -2.06 5.70 18.78
C GLU A 94 -2.96 4.94 19.76
N TYR A 95 -3.51 3.83 19.29
CA TYR A 95 -4.35 2.96 20.08
C TYR A 95 -3.88 1.51 19.95
N THR A 96 -3.74 0.83 21.09
CA THR A 96 -3.53 -0.61 21.10
C THR A 96 -4.89 -1.29 21.19
N VAL A 97 -5.21 -2.09 20.18
CA VAL A 97 -6.50 -2.76 20.05
C VAL A 97 -6.28 -4.27 19.97
N ASN A 98 -6.96 -5.02 20.80
CA ASN A 98 -6.90 -6.48 20.78
C ASN A 98 -7.40 -7.03 19.46
N LEU A 99 -6.83 -8.15 19.02
CA LEU A 99 -7.35 -8.87 17.86
C LEU A 99 -8.75 -9.41 18.16
N ASN A 100 -9.57 -9.54 17.13
CA ASN A 100 -10.94 -10.02 17.20
C ASN A 100 -11.82 -9.22 18.18
N SER A 101 -11.58 -7.90 18.27
CA SER A 101 -12.32 -7.00 19.14
C SER A 101 -12.77 -5.71 18.44
N ASP A 102 -13.73 -5.04 19.07
CA ASP A 102 -14.23 -3.73 18.67
C ASP A 102 -13.45 -2.61 19.37
N PHE A 103 -13.20 -1.53 18.64
CA PHE A 103 -12.65 -0.29 19.15
C PHE A 103 -13.48 0.90 18.66
N LYS A 104 -13.94 1.73 19.59
CA LYS A 104 -14.61 2.99 19.25
C LYS A 104 -13.59 4.12 19.27
N ILE A 105 -13.49 4.87 18.17
CA ILE A 105 -12.62 6.04 18.11
C ILE A 105 -13.25 7.13 19.02
N PRO A 106 -12.50 7.64 20.01
CA PRO A 106 -13.01 8.68 20.91
C PRO A 106 -13.53 9.91 20.15
N ASN A 107 -14.56 10.54 20.69
CA ASN A 107 -15.18 11.74 20.11
C ASN A 107 -15.63 11.58 18.65
N SER A 108 -16.01 10.36 18.26
CA SER A 108 -16.49 10.05 16.92
C SER A 108 -17.65 9.04 16.93
N ASN A 109 -18.32 8.90 15.76
CA ASN A 109 -19.32 7.86 15.52
C ASN A 109 -18.69 6.63 14.85
N LEU A 110 -17.35 6.55 14.82
CA LEU A 110 -16.63 5.47 14.18
C LEU A 110 -16.34 4.32 15.16
N LYS A 111 -16.67 3.12 14.71
CA LYS A 111 -16.32 1.86 15.36
C LYS A 111 -15.48 1.04 14.41
N VAL A 112 -14.33 0.61 14.86
CA VAL A 112 -13.40 -0.25 14.12
C VAL A 112 -13.47 -1.64 14.72
N TYR A 113 -13.84 -2.63 13.94
CA TYR A 113 -13.64 -4.02 14.30
C TYR A 113 -12.28 -4.48 13.75
N VAL A 114 -11.43 -4.98 14.62
CA VAL A 114 -10.10 -5.50 14.31
C VAL A 114 -10.19 -7.01 14.28
N GLY A 115 -9.88 -7.61 13.15
CA GLY A 115 -9.91 -9.06 12.93
C GLY A 115 -8.53 -9.69 13.04
N GLU A 116 -8.22 -10.61 12.12
CA GLU A 116 -6.97 -11.36 12.09
C GLU A 116 -5.79 -10.47 11.67
N PHE A 117 -4.64 -10.72 12.30
CA PHE A 117 -3.36 -10.10 11.95
C PHE A 117 -2.47 -11.09 11.21
N LEU A 118 -1.92 -10.66 10.09
CA LEU A 118 -1.01 -11.43 9.25
C LEU A 118 0.35 -10.70 9.22
N PRO A 119 1.37 -11.16 9.94
CA PRO A 119 2.66 -10.47 10.03
C PRO A 119 3.42 -10.39 8.70
N ASP A 120 3.21 -11.36 7.82
CA ASP A 120 3.83 -11.42 6.51
C ASP A 120 2.75 -11.71 5.45
N PHE A 121 1.86 -10.74 5.27
CA PHE A 121 0.68 -10.85 4.40
C PHE A 121 1.04 -11.30 2.99
N LYS A 122 0.36 -12.33 2.53
CA LYS A 122 0.47 -12.89 1.20
C LYS A 122 -0.91 -13.26 0.66
N MET A 123 -1.11 -12.99 -0.62
CA MET A 123 -2.28 -13.45 -1.35
C MET A 123 -1.88 -14.54 -2.35
N GLN A 124 -2.53 -15.70 -2.26
CA GLN A 124 -2.35 -16.81 -3.18
C GLN A 124 -3.73 -17.20 -3.73
N ALA A 125 -3.96 -16.91 -5.01
CA ALA A 125 -5.27 -17.02 -5.63
C ALA A 125 -6.35 -16.29 -4.80
N ALA A 126 -7.33 -17.01 -4.24
CA ALA A 126 -8.38 -16.43 -3.39
C ALA A 126 -8.10 -16.60 -1.88
N THR A 127 -6.88 -16.97 -1.49
CA THR A 127 -6.50 -17.15 -0.08
C THR A 127 -5.60 -16.01 0.38
N LEU A 128 -5.99 -15.36 1.47
CA LEU A 128 -5.20 -14.35 2.18
C LEU A 128 -4.57 -15.03 3.39
N THR A 129 -3.25 -15.00 3.50
CA THR A 129 -2.51 -15.76 4.52
C THR A 129 -1.23 -15.03 4.91
N SER A 130 -0.44 -15.60 5.80
CA SER A 130 0.90 -15.12 6.15
C SER A 130 1.97 -16.09 5.68
N ALA A 131 3.02 -15.57 5.04
CA ALA A 131 4.15 -16.40 4.59
C ALA A 131 5.05 -16.83 5.77
N SER A 132 5.11 -16.02 6.83
CA SER A 132 5.91 -16.28 8.03
C SER A 132 5.29 -15.60 9.25
N ASN A 133 5.88 -15.86 10.45
CA ASN A 133 5.56 -15.13 11.68
C ASN A 133 6.41 -13.86 11.86
N THR A 134 7.33 -13.57 10.95
CA THR A 134 8.14 -12.35 10.96
C THR A 134 7.35 -11.18 10.35
N PRO A 135 7.36 -9.97 10.94
CA PRO A 135 6.58 -8.84 10.42
C PRO A 135 7.22 -8.19 9.18
N ASN A 136 7.35 -8.97 8.10
CA ASN A 136 7.91 -8.51 6.82
C ASN A 136 6.93 -7.64 6.04
N ASN A 137 5.65 -8.02 6.04
CA ASN A 137 4.56 -7.27 5.40
C ASN A 137 3.31 -7.29 6.29
N PRO A 138 3.35 -6.59 7.44
CA PRO A 138 2.26 -6.65 8.43
C PRO A 138 0.96 -6.06 7.88
N ALA A 139 -0.11 -6.83 8.05
CA ALA A 139 -1.46 -6.41 7.69
C ALA A 139 -2.48 -6.90 8.72
N VAL A 140 -3.53 -6.12 8.91
CA VAL A 140 -4.65 -6.48 9.78
C VAL A 140 -5.98 -6.35 9.05
N ALA A 141 -6.83 -7.34 9.24
CA ALA A 141 -8.20 -7.31 8.74
C ALA A 141 -9.04 -6.36 9.60
N VAL A 142 -9.77 -5.43 8.98
CA VAL A 142 -10.64 -4.49 9.69
C VAL A 142 -11.98 -4.30 9.02
N ARG A 143 -12.97 -3.88 9.81
CA ARG A 143 -14.23 -3.27 9.36
C ARG A 143 -14.43 -1.96 10.10
N VAL A 144 -14.81 -0.92 9.39
CA VAL A 144 -15.13 0.37 10.00
C VAL A 144 -16.60 0.67 9.77
N LEU A 145 -17.28 0.98 10.85
CA LEU A 145 -18.67 1.38 10.85
C LEU A 145 -18.78 2.83 11.31
N GLU A 146 -19.67 3.58 10.69
CA GLU A 146 -20.08 4.93 11.11
C GLU A 146 -21.57 4.92 11.40
N GLY A 147 -21.96 5.29 12.61
CA GLY A 147 -23.37 5.24 13.03
C GLY A 147 -24.01 3.84 12.84
N GLY A 148 -23.23 2.76 12.97
CA GLY A 148 -23.68 1.39 12.76
C GLY A 148 -23.63 0.89 11.30
N LYS A 149 -23.41 1.77 10.31
CA LYS A 149 -23.31 1.41 8.90
C LYS A 149 -21.85 1.14 8.50
N GLN A 150 -21.58 0.05 7.81
CA GLN A 150 -20.23 -0.24 7.29
C GLN A 150 -19.86 0.77 6.21
N ILE A 151 -18.72 1.45 6.42
CA ILE A 151 -18.10 2.38 5.47
C ILE A 151 -16.78 1.86 4.91
N PHE A 152 -16.16 0.89 5.57
CA PHE A 152 -14.94 0.25 5.09
C PHE A 152 -14.89 -1.23 5.56
N PRO A 153 -14.52 -2.15 4.68
CA PRO A 153 -14.43 -1.99 3.22
C PRO A 153 -15.79 -1.67 2.60
N THR A 154 -15.83 -1.53 1.27
CA THR A 154 -17.09 -1.35 0.53
C THR A 154 -18.13 -2.38 0.99
N PRO A 155 -19.39 -1.99 1.21
CA PRO A 155 -20.47 -2.89 1.59
C PRO A 155 -20.52 -4.16 0.72
N GLY A 156 -20.73 -5.32 1.36
CA GLY A 156 -20.68 -6.64 0.72
C GLY A 156 -19.32 -7.34 0.81
N LYS A 157 -18.23 -6.63 1.14
CA LYS A 157 -16.94 -7.24 1.48
C LYS A 157 -16.85 -7.44 2.98
N GLN A 158 -16.37 -8.61 3.42
CA GLN A 158 -16.26 -8.93 4.85
C GLN A 158 -15.12 -8.17 5.53
N TRP A 159 -13.96 -8.04 4.87
CA TRP A 159 -12.75 -7.46 5.43
C TRP A 159 -12.13 -6.43 4.49
N GLY A 160 -11.68 -5.31 5.05
CA GLY A 160 -10.66 -4.45 4.51
C GLY A 160 -9.32 -4.76 5.17
N TRP A 161 -8.23 -4.27 4.60
CA TRP A 161 -6.89 -4.53 5.10
C TRP A 161 -6.14 -3.23 5.32
N LEU A 162 -5.57 -3.08 6.51
CA LEU A 162 -4.61 -2.02 6.79
C LEU A 162 -3.22 -2.62 6.76
N PHE A 163 -2.31 -2.00 6.02
CA PHE A 163 -0.92 -2.42 5.86
C PHE A 163 0.02 -1.45 6.55
N ALA A 164 0.96 -1.96 7.37
CA ALA A 164 1.91 -1.09 8.07
C ALA A 164 2.93 -0.46 7.11
N LYS A 165 3.38 -1.21 6.10
CA LYS A 165 4.40 -0.72 5.14
C LYS A 165 3.82 -0.02 3.93
N MET A 166 2.54 -0.18 3.67
CA MET A 166 1.84 0.36 2.49
C MET A 166 0.50 0.97 2.88
N PRO A 167 0.48 2.03 3.70
CA PRO A 167 -0.77 2.59 4.27
C PRO A 167 -1.73 3.12 3.21
N ASN A 168 -1.24 3.45 2.02
CA ASN A 168 -2.04 3.98 0.91
C ASN A 168 -2.68 2.89 0.03
N VAL A 169 -2.43 1.62 0.30
CA VAL A 169 -3.10 0.51 -0.40
C VAL A 169 -4.48 0.29 0.23
N HIS A 170 -5.53 0.58 -0.54
CA HIS A 170 -6.93 0.50 -0.09
C HIS A 170 -7.24 1.29 1.21
N PRO A 171 -6.89 2.59 1.29
CA PRO A 171 -7.10 3.37 2.50
C PRO A 171 -8.60 3.57 2.81
N LEU A 172 -8.92 3.76 4.08
CA LEU A 172 -10.22 4.28 4.47
C LEU A 172 -10.41 5.69 3.88
N ARG A 173 -11.41 5.85 3.03
CA ARG A 173 -11.78 7.17 2.49
C ARG A 173 -12.84 7.80 3.39
N HIS A 174 -12.40 8.54 4.41
CA HIS A 174 -13.27 9.27 5.31
C HIS A 174 -12.88 10.75 5.36
N ALA A 175 -13.87 11.66 5.43
CA ALA A 175 -13.60 13.10 5.34
C ALA A 175 -12.70 13.59 6.50
N LYS A 176 -12.97 13.12 7.71
CA LYS A 176 -12.30 13.58 8.93
C LYS A 176 -11.14 12.69 9.37
N TYR A 177 -11.22 11.36 9.21
CA TYR A 177 -10.26 10.44 9.80
C TYR A 177 -9.48 9.63 8.78
N ASN A 178 -8.22 9.34 9.10
CA ASN A 178 -7.41 8.27 8.52
C ASN A 178 -7.15 7.22 9.59
N ILE A 179 -7.08 5.95 9.19
CA ILE A 179 -6.76 4.84 10.10
C ILE A 179 -5.67 4.02 9.45
N ASN A 180 -4.55 3.87 10.14
CA ASN A 180 -3.38 3.16 9.65
C ASN A 180 -2.94 2.09 10.66
N LEU A 181 -2.39 0.98 10.16
CA LEU A 181 -1.69 0.01 11.00
C LEU A 181 -0.28 0.52 11.26
N LYS A 182 0.15 0.53 12.53
CA LYS A 182 1.54 0.79 12.90
C LYS A 182 2.32 -0.53 13.01
N GLU A 183 1.85 -1.42 13.86
CA GLU A 183 2.53 -2.68 14.15
C GLU A 183 1.59 -3.71 14.79
N GLY A 184 2.00 -4.98 14.78
CA GLY A 184 1.40 -6.02 15.60
C GLY A 184 2.05 -6.11 16.96
N ILE A 185 1.28 -6.50 17.99
CA ILE A 185 1.75 -6.72 19.35
C ILE A 185 1.78 -8.22 19.61
N PRO A 186 2.96 -8.82 19.85
CA PRO A 186 3.07 -10.22 20.18
C PRO A 186 2.32 -10.56 21.48
N LYS A 187 1.83 -11.80 21.57
CA LYS A 187 1.32 -12.32 22.82
C LYS A 187 2.51 -12.54 23.77
N LYS A 188 2.40 -12.00 24.98
CA LYS A 188 3.37 -12.31 26.04
C LYS A 188 3.24 -13.79 26.40
N GLY A 189 4.34 -14.50 26.43
CA GLY A 189 4.43 -15.90 26.87
C GLY A 189 4.16 -16.02 28.35
#